data_4e0938ad0a6a5f6a5461217644ec11b8
#
_entry.id   4e0938ad0a6a5f6a5461217644ec11b8
#
_cell.length_a   1.000
_cell.length_b   1.000
_cell.length_c   1.000
_cell.angle_alpha   90.00
_cell.angle_beta   90.00
_cell.angle_gamma   90.00
#
_symmetry.space_group_name_H-M   'P 1'
#
loop_
_entity.id
_entity.type
_entity.pdbx_description
1 polymer ?
#
loop_
_entity_poly.entity_id
_entity_poly.type
_entity_poly.pdbx_seq_one_letter_code
_entity_poly.pdbx_strand_id
1 'polypeptide(L)'
;MMWFEMLPLCLLTAIQRVALQSTRPHIIFIVADDMGWHDASFHGSDIKTPFIDSLAYKGIILNNYYVSPICSPTRTAILTGRHPIHTGMQHGVIGGATPYGLSLNETIMPQYLKELGYATHIVGKWHLGHYTENHIPTRRGFDSFFGFYISHEDYYDHSAEDGWGGYWGYDFRRNLAIERGYGEVYSTELYTREATTILRLHNASQPLFLWLAHQAVHAGNYNGDPVQSPQKYVQRFPNIKDVPRKTFAGMASALDDSVASVFQTLQETGMLNNSIIIFTTDNGGPTNGYDRNAACNWPLRGCKNTMWEGGVRGNSFIYSPLLLTSGYVQENLMHITDWLPTLYHAAGGDVSKLKRPDGFNLWEMLSTNGQAVRSEIIHNIDPTANFAAIRVGEFKLVNGHISGGKYDSWYPPPEADAVDIKRSLSGNPLSDNIAIVGQPIEVKCGPKPPDAEFNCKPEVAPCLFHIPSDPCEFHNIAASHPAEVQAMLRRIDDYRKTMVPPSNRPIDPRANPALHGGAWGPWLKDEQGLISIPTIIGRQV
;
A
#
# COMPACT_ATOMS: atom_id res chain seq x y z
N MET A 1 50.62 66.87 13.91
CA MET A 1 49.74 66.21 14.92
C MET A 1 48.49 65.85 14.20
N MET A 2 48.42 64.63 13.72
CA MET A 2 47.25 64.05 13.02
C MET A 2 46.71 62.91 13.88
N TRP A 3 45.51 63.06 14.34
CA TRP A 3 44.76 62.03 15.01
C TRP A 3 44.03 61.20 13.95
N PHE A 4 44.42 59.93 13.76
CA PHE A 4 43.67 58.97 13.00
C PHE A 4 42.75 58.25 13.99
N GLU A 5 41.46 58.49 13.84
CA GLU A 5 40.43 57.75 14.56
C GLU A 5 40.30 56.28 13.99
N MET A 6 40.57 55.37 14.85
CA MET A 6 40.26 53.93 14.59
C MET A 6 38.74 53.74 14.70
N LEU A 7 38.05 53.55 13.56
CA LEU A 7 36.71 52.98 13.52
C LEU A 7 36.77 51.51 13.93
N PRO A 8 35.88 51.04 14.82
CA PRO A 8 35.96 49.66 15.30
C PRO A 8 35.43 48.66 14.28
N LEU A 9 36.23 47.66 14.07
CA LEU A 9 36.02 46.42 13.30
C LEU A 9 34.92 45.54 13.95
N CYS A 10 33.78 46.12 14.35
CA CYS A 10 32.67 45.43 15.00
C CYS A 10 31.48 45.11 14.10
N LEU A 11 31.58 45.35 12.78
CA LEU A 11 30.49 45.18 11.85
C LEU A 11 30.57 43.89 10.99
N LEU A 12 31.52 43.00 11.26
CA LEU A 12 31.74 41.80 10.45
C LEU A 12 31.40 40.46 11.15
N THR A 13 30.81 40.47 12.34
CA THR A 13 30.42 39.25 13.04
C THR A 13 28.90 39.03 13.18
N ALA A 14 28.10 39.87 12.52
CA ALA A 14 26.64 39.70 12.45
C ALA A 14 26.19 38.93 11.21
N ILE A 15 27.12 38.37 10.42
CA ILE A 15 26.79 37.52 9.27
C ILE A 15 26.72 36.08 9.76
N GLN A 16 25.46 35.59 9.80
CA GLN A 16 25.09 34.20 9.64
C GLN A 16 25.53 33.20 10.73
N ARG A 17 24.91 33.28 11.86
CA ARG A 17 24.29 32.05 12.36
C ARG A 17 22.85 31.98 11.85
N VAL A 18 22.65 31.91 10.56
CA VAL A 18 21.56 31.09 10.05
C VAL A 18 22.03 29.69 10.39
N ALA A 19 21.61 29.18 11.56
CA ALA A 19 21.65 27.77 11.82
C ALA A 19 21.01 27.15 10.59
N LEU A 20 21.76 26.35 9.84
CA LEU A 20 21.19 25.28 9.05
C LEU A 20 20.46 24.39 10.07
N GLN A 21 19.25 24.80 10.42
CA GLN A 21 18.28 23.94 11.02
C GLN A 21 18.12 22.87 9.95
N SER A 22 18.71 21.71 10.19
CA SER A 22 18.43 20.52 9.39
C SER A 22 16.93 20.35 9.42
N THR A 23 16.26 20.93 8.43
CA THR A 23 14.81 20.86 8.34
C THR A 23 14.48 19.40 8.03
N ARG A 24 13.75 18.76 8.95
CA ARG A 24 13.24 17.40 8.73
C ARG A 24 12.49 17.37 7.41
N PRO A 25 12.63 16.31 6.59
CA PRO A 25 11.99 16.27 5.28
C PRO A 25 10.47 16.24 5.40
N HIS A 26 9.78 16.84 4.44
CA HIS A 26 8.36 16.56 4.24
C HIS A 26 8.21 15.14 3.71
N ILE A 27 7.24 14.41 4.20
CA ILE A 27 6.96 13.02 3.80
C ILE A 27 5.58 12.99 3.13
N ILE A 28 5.57 12.66 1.86
CA ILE A 28 4.35 12.50 1.05
C ILE A 28 4.20 11.03 0.73
N PHE A 29 3.26 10.37 1.37
CA PHE A 29 3.02 8.94 1.23
C PHE A 29 1.73 8.73 0.43
N ILE A 30 1.86 8.28 -0.83
CA ILE A 30 0.75 8.08 -1.77
C ILE A 30 0.46 6.60 -1.88
N VAL A 31 -0.78 6.21 -1.56
CA VAL A 31 -1.25 4.83 -1.66
C VAL A 31 -2.27 4.73 -2.77
N ALA A 32 -2.01 3.85 -3.75
CA ALA A 32 -2.98 3.39 -4.72
C ALA A 32 -3.67 2.13 -4.20
N ASP A 33 -4.98 2.07 -4.29
CA ASP A 33 -5.78 0.93 -3.84
C ASP A 33 -6.04 -0.02 -5.00
N ASP A 34 -5.74 -1.31 -4.85
CA ASP A 34 -6.03 -2.35 -5.84
C ASP A 34 -5.29 -2.22 -7.19
N MET A 35 -4.19 -1.51 -7.28
CA MET A 35 -3.42 -1.37 -8.51
C MET A 35 -2.51 -2.59 -8.73
N GLY A 36 -2.81 -3.38 -9.73
CA GLY A 36 -2.06 -4.59 -10.07
C GLY A 36 -0.69 -4.31 -10.67
N TRP A 37 0.16 -5.34 -10.70
CA TRP A 37 1.52 -5.25 -11.25
C TRP A 37 1.53 -4.69 -12.68
N HIS A 38 0.65 -5.19 -13.54
CA HIS A 38 0.53 -4.77 -14.95
C HIS A 38 -0.43 -3.58 -15.15
N ASP A 39 -0.64 -2.76 -14.13
CA ASP A 39 -1.43 -1.54 -14.23
C ASP A 39 -0.55 -0.28 -14.19
N ALA A 40 0.74 -0.45 -13.90
CA ALA A 40 1.75 0.60 -13.94
C ALA A 40 2.58 0.50 -15.22
N SER A 41 2.71 1.59 -15.99
CA SER A 41 3.42 1.52 -17.28
C SER A 41 4.93 1.34 -17.13
N PHE A 42 5.52 1.65 -15.99
CA PHE A 42 6.93 1.29 -15.71
C PHE A 42 7.15 -0.23 -15.52
N HIS A 43 6.09 -1.04 -15.45
CA HIS A 43 6.12 -2.50 -15.55
C HIS A 43 5.59 -3.03 -16.89
N GLY A 44 5.49 -2.19 -17.92
CA GLY A 44 5.16 -2.61 -19.29
C GLY A 44 3.66 -2.62 -19.61
N SER A 45 2.82 -2.00 -18.76
CA SER A 45 1.38 -1.86 -18.99
C SER A 45 1.05 -1.08 -20.27
N ASP A 46 -0.05 -1.42 -20.91
CA ASP A 46 -0.73 -0.62 -21.95
C ASP A 46 -1.40 0.64 -21.39
N ILE A 47 -1.72 0.63 -20.09
CA ILE A 47 -2.22 1.80 -19.36
C ILE A 47 -1.05 2.76 -19.11
N LYS A 48 -1.11 3.93 -19.75
CA LYS A 48 -0.04 4.92 -19.64
C LYS A 48 -0.22 5.77 -18.38
N THR A 49 0.82 5.77 -17.54
CA THR A 49 0.95 6.57 -16.31
C THR A 49 2.24 7.41 -16.35
N PRO A 50 2.35 8.37 -17.30
CA PRO A 50 3.63 8.98 -17.65
C PRO A 50 4.26 9.77 -16.52
N PHE A 51 3.47 10.31 -15.59
CA PHE A 51 4.00 11.07 -14.48
C PHE A 51 4.50 10.17 -13.37
N ILE A 52 3.74 9.15 -13.00
CA ILE A 52 4.16 8.07 -12.08
C ILE A 52 5.47 7.45 -12.60
N ASP A 53 5.55 7.10 -13.88
CA ASP A 53 6.76 6.56 -14.51
C ASP A 53 7.95 7.51 -14.40
N SER A 54 7.73 8.80 -14.67
CA SER A 54 8.80 9.81 -14.58
C SER A 54 9.40 9.89 -13.18
N LEU A 55 8.58 9.79 -12.13
CA LEU A 55 9.07 9.77 -10.75
C LEU A 55 9.74 8.45 -10.40
N ALA A 56 9.18 7.33 -10.86
CA ALA A 56 9.75 6.00 -10.65
C ALA A 56 11.16 5.90 -11.26
N TYR A 57 11.33 6.34 -12.52
CA TYR A 57 12.63 6.30 -13.21
C TYR A 57 13.67 7.30 -12.67
N LYS A 58 13.23 8.44 -12.14
CA LYS A 58 14.11 9.41 -11.48
C LYS A 58 14.41 9.06 -10.02
N GLY A 59 13.56 8.27 -9.41
CA GLY A 59 13.67 7.78 -8.04
C GLY A 59 14.35 6.42 -7.97
N ILE A 60 13.83 5.58 -7.10
CA ILE A 60 14.27 4.19 -6.92
C ILE A 60 13.04 3.30 -7.03
N ILE A 61 13.00 2.44 -8.05
CA ILE A 61 11.94 1.46 -8.23
C ILE A 61 12.23 0.26 -7.34
N LEU A 62 11.25 -0.20 -6.57
CA LEU A 62 11.39 -1.31 -5.63
C LEU A 62 10.88 -2.61 -6.29
N ASN A 63 11.77 -3.39 -6.91
CA ASN A 63 11.37 -4.53 -7.71
C ASN A 63 11.01 -5.78 -6.88
N ASN A 64 11.63 -5.98 -5.73
CA ASN A 64 11.30 -7.05 -4.78
C ASN A 64 10.61 -6.49 -3.52
N TYR A 65 9.54 -5.73 -3.75
CA TYR A 65 8.74 -5.10 -2.71
C TYR A 65 7.44 -5.86 -2.46
N TYR A 66 7.17 -6.17 -1.18
CA TYR A 66 6.06 -7.00 -0.80
C TYR A 66 5.10 -6.29 0.15
N VAL A 67 3.81 -6.47 -0.13
CA VAL A 67 2.67 -5.96 0.62
C VAL A 67 1.87 -7.13 1.20
N SER A 68 0.87 -6.84 2.05
CA SER A 68 -0.08 -7.88 2.41
C SER A 68 -1.06 -8.14 1.25
N PRO A 69 -1.74 -9.30 1.23
CA PRO A 69 -2.59 -9.66 0.09
C PRO A 69 -3.86 -8.82 -0.04
N ILE A 70 -4.17 -8.00 0.98
CA ILE A 70 -5.43 -7.23 1.06
C ILE A 70 -5.27 -5.95 1.91
N CYS A 71 -6.20 -4.99 1.76
CA CYS A 71 -6.11 -3.59 2.21
C CYS A 71 -5.82 -3.38 3.71
N SER A 72 -6.72 -3.77 4.65
CA SER A 72 -6.57 -3.47 6.09
C SER A 72 -5.27 -4.01 6.68
N PRO A 73 -4.84 -5.25 6.38
CA PRO A 73 -3.53 -5.77 6.80
C PRO A 73 -2.37 -4.90 6.33
N THR A 74 -2.35 -4.50 5.05
CA THR A 74 -1.27 -3.65 4.51
C THR A 74 -1.23 -2.27 5.16
N ARG A 75 -2.39 -1.60 5.28
CA ARG A 75 -2.49 -0.27 5.90
C ARG A 75 -2.04 -0.32 7.36
N THR A 76 -2.40 -1.39 8.08
CA THR A 76 -1.87 -1.69 9.42
C THR A 76 -0.35 -1.79 9.40
N ALA A 77 0.20 -2.60 8.50
CA ALA A 77 1.63 -2.86 8.43
C ALA A 77 2.46 -1.61 8.12
N ILE A 78 2.00 -0.74 7.19
CA ILE A 78 2.66 0.54 6.90
C ILE A 78 2.70 1.42 8.15
N LEU A 79 1.54 1.61 8.79
CA LEU A 79 1.41 2.59 9.86
C LEU A 79 2.02 2.14 11.19
N THR A 80 2.08 0.83 11.44
CA THR A 80 2.65 0.27 12.69
C THR A 80 4.09 -0.21 12.56
N GLY A 81 4.57 -0.47 11.33
CA GLY A 81 5.83 -1.18 11.09
C GLY A 81 5.80 -2.65 11.57
N ARG A 82 4.58 -3.22 11.75
CA ARG A 82 4.39 -4.57 12.29
C ARG A 82 3.64 -5.47 11.32
N HIS A 83 4.00 -6.75 11.31
CA HIS A 83 3.26 -7.74 10.53
C HIS A 83 1.81 -7.86 11.04
N PRO A 84 0.84 -8.08 10.14
CA PRO A 84 -0.56 -8.29 10.53
C PRO A 84 -0.76 -9.39 11.57
N ILE A 85 0.05 -10.45 11.55
CA ILE A 85 0.02 -11.54 12.54
C ILE A 85 0.34 -11.08 13.97
N HIS A 86 1.03 -9.95 14.16
CA HIS A 86 1.37 -9.37 15.45
C HIS A 86 0.42 -8.28 15.93
N THR A 87 -0.55 -7.91 15.08
CA THR A 87 -1.56 -6.88 15.37
C THR A 87 -2.98 -7.41 15.40
N GLY A 88 -3.19 -8.70 15.12
CA GLY A 88 -4.51 -9.31 15.02
C GLY A 88 -5.25 -9.01 13.70
N MET A 89 -4.54 -8.48 12.70
CA MET A 89 -5.11 -8.02 11.43
C MET A 89 -4.83 -8.97 10.26
N GLN A 90 -4.48 -10.23 10.52
CA GLN A 90 -4.08 -11.23 9.53
C GLN A 90 -5.24 -11.90 8.79
N HIS A 91 -6.49 -11.77 9.26
CA HIS A 91 -7.65 -12.41 8.66
C HIS A 91 -8.56 -11.40 7.96
N GLY A 92 -8.61 -11.41 6.63
CA GLY A 92 -9.48 -10.56 5.82
C GLY A 92 -9.30 -9.06 6.05
N VAL A 93 -10.40 -8.32 5.90
CA VAL A 93 -10.44 -6.86 6.09
C VAL A 93 -11.46 -6.46 7.16
N ILE A 94 -11.39 -5.22 7.62
CA ILE A 94 -12.37 -4.64 8.55
C ILE A 94 -13.65 -4.28 7.79
N GLY A 95 -14.78 -4.86 8.18
CA GLY A 95 -16.10 -4.49 7.63
C GLY A 95 -16.64 -3.20 8.23
N GLY A 96 -17.50 -2.52 7.47
CA GLY A 96 -18.14 -1.27 7.89
C GLY A 96 -18.93 -1.40 9.19
N ALA A 97 -19.62 -2.54 9.37
CA ALA A 97 -20.44 -2.82 10.55
C ALA A 97 -19.77 -3.71 11.61
N THR A 98 -18.45 -3.90 11.55
CA THR A 98 -17.75 -4.79 12.48
C THR A 98 -17.12 -4.01 13.64
N PRO A 99 -17.37 -4.39 14.92
CA PRO A 99 -16.92 -3.64 16.08
C PRO A 99 -15.47 -3.99 16.46
N TYR A 100 -14.54 -3.85 15.52
CA TYR A 100 -13.11 -3.94 15.75
C TYR A 100 -12.33 -3.03 14.80
N GLY A 101 -11.07 -2.84 15.10
CA GLY A 101 -10.14 -2.04 14.32
C GLY A 101 -8.71 -2.24 14.81
N LEU A 102 -7.78 -1.50 14.24
CA LEU A 102 -6.39 -1.51 14.70
C LEU A 102 -6.32 -1.13 16.17
N SER A 103 -5.77 -2.02 16.99
CA SER A 103 -5.69 -1.85 18.45
C SER A 103 -5.14 -0.48 18.84
N LEU A 104 -5.79 0.15 19.83
CA LEU A 104 -5.33 1.43 20.40
C LEU A 104 -3.98 1.32 21.13
N ASN A 105 -3.54 0.10 21.45
CA ASN A 105 -2.21 -0.16 22.02
C ASN A 105 -1.09 -0.05 20.98
N GLU A 106 -1.42 -0.08 19.69
CA GLU A 106 -0.45 0.14 18.62
C GLU A 106 -0.21 1.64 18.45
N THR A 107 1.04 2.05 18.52
CA THR A 107 1.45 3.41 18.14
C THR A 107 1.72 3.43 16.64
N ILE A 108 1.12 4.37 15.92
CA ILE A 108 1.20 4.43 14.47
C ILE A 108 2.07 5.60 13.97
N MET A 109 2.51 5.51 12.73
CA MET A 109 3.46 6.44 12.11
C MET A 109 3.17 7.94 12.35
N PRO A 110 1.94 8.46 12.18
CA PRO A 110 1.67 9.89 12.45
C PRO A 110 1.89 10.27 13.91
N GLN A 111 1.67 9.36 14.87
CA GLN A 111 1.93 9.63 16.28
C GLN A 111 3.44 9.80 16.55
N TYR A 112 4.27 8.92 16.01
CA TYR A 112 5.73 9.06 16.09
C TYR A 112 6.25 10.31 15.41
N LEU A 113 5.72 10.65 14.23
CA LEU A 113 6.14 11.85 13.50
C LEU A 113 5.68 13.13 14.21
N LYS A 114 4.53 13.14 14.88
CA LYS A 114 4.11 14.28 15.73
C LYS A 114 5.10 14.56 16.86
N GLU A 115 5.66 13.53 17.49
CA GLU A 115 6.71 13.70 18.52
C GLU A 115 7.96 14.40 17.96
N LEU A 116 8.18 14.29 16.64
CA LEU A 116 9.24 15.00 15.93
C LEU A 116 8.82 16.40 15.41
N GLY A 117 7.61 16.86 15.69
CA GLY A 117 7.11 18.19 15.33
C GLY A 117 6.43 18.27 13.95
N TYR A 118 6.10 17.13 13.34
CA TYR A 118 5.37 17.12 12.06
C TYR A 118 3.93 17.57 12.21
N ALA A 119 3.46 18.36 11.24
CA ALA A 119 2.05 18.45 10.93
C ALA A 119 1.64 17.18 10.17
N THR A 120 0.47 16.61 10.49
CA THR A 120 0.09 15.28 10.00
C THR A 120 -1.31 15.30 9.42
N HIS A 121 -1.44 14.97 8.14
CA HIS A 121 -2.71 15.02 7.42
C HIS A 121 -2.98 13.71 6.69
N ILE A 122 -4.23 13.28 6.70
CA ILE A 122 -4.70 12.14 5.92
C ILE A 122 -5.82 12.58 4.97
N VAL A 123 -5.69 12.17 3.71
CA VAL A 123 -6.69 12.40 2.66
C VAL A 123 -7.02 11.07 2.00
N GLY A 124 -8.30 10.74 1.90
CA GLY A 124 -8.82 9.51 1.29
C GLY A 124 -9.16 8.41 2.29
N LYS A 125 -8.88 7.17 1.94
CA LYS A 125 -9.27 5.94 2.63
C LYS A 125 -8.55 5.73 3.95
N TRP A 126 -9.32 5.44 5.03
CA TRP A 126 -8.79 5.02 6.33
C TRP A 126 -8.67 3.50 6.47
N HIS A 127 -9.76 2.79 6.53
CA HIS A 127 -9.94 1.34 6.56
C HIS A 127 -9.21 0.62 7.72
N LEU A 128 -9.07 1.27 8.88
CA LEU A 128 -8.46 0.69 10.10
C LEU A 128 -9.40 0.65 11.30
N GLY A 129 -10.72 0.72 11.04
CA GLY A 129 -11.79 0.71 12.04
C GLY A 129 -12.25 2.10 12.44
N HIS A 130 -13.56 2.17 12.79
CA HIS A 130 -14.22 3.42 13.16
C HIS A 130 -15.36 3.19 14.15
N TYR A 131 -15.44 2.00 14.75
CA TYR A 131 -16.54 1.63 15.64
C TYR A 131 -16.62 2.47 16.92
N THR A 132 -15.51 3.09 17.37
CA THR A 132 -15.46 4.12 18.41
C THR A 132 -14.70 5.35 17.91
N GLU A 133 -14.88 6.50 18.58
CA GLU A 133 -14.17 7.74 18.21
C GLU A 133 -12.64 7.61 18.38
N ASN A 134 -12.14 6.76 19.27
CA ASN A 134 -10.70 6.58 19.45
C ASN A 134 -10.03 5.84 18.28
N HIS A 135 -10.80 5.19 17.40
CA HIS A 135 -10.27 4.47 16.23
C HIS A 135 -10.19 5.32 14.95
N ILE A 136 -10.78 6.53 14.95
CA ILE A 136 -10.76 7.39 13.75
C ILE A 136 -9.41 8.12 13.56
N PRO A 137 -9.07 8.58 12.34
CA PRO A 137 -7.77 9.16 12.03
C PRO A 137 -7.33 10.29 12.97
N THR A 138 -8.21 11.25 13.28
CA THR A 138 -7.89 12.41 14.11
C THR A 138 -7.63 12.08 15.58
N ARG A 139 -8.02 10.88 16.04
CA ARG A 139 -7.67 10.34 17.36
C ARG A 139 -6.43 9.44 17.33
N ARG A 140 -5.96 9.14 16.12
CA ARG A 140 -4.80 8.28 15.87
C ARG A 140 -3.59 9.06 15.34
N GLY A 141 -3.46 10.33 15.72
CA GLY A 141 -2.26 11.13 15.47
C GLY A 141 -2.30 12.01 14.22
N PHE A 142 -3.37 12.00 13.43
CA PHE A 142 -3.54 12.96 12.35
C PHE A 142 -4.19 14.27 12.84
N ASP A 143 -3.69 15.41 12.38
CA ASP A 143 -4.24 16.74 12.69
C ASP A 143 -5.50 17.02 11.88
N SER A 144 -5.60 16.48 10.67
CA SER A 144 -6.81 16.55 9.86
C SER A 144 -7.05 15.27 9.07
N PHE A 145 -8.33 15.05 8.75
CA PHE A 145 -8.83 13.96 7.93
C PHE A 145 -9.84 14.49 6.92
N PHE A 146 -9.71 14.07 5.65
CA PHE A 146 -10.68 14.31 4.59
C PHE A 146 -10.81 13.06 3.75
N GLY A 147 -11.95 12.37 3.80
CA GLY A 147 -12.16 11.09 3.12
C GLY A 147 -13.20 10.22 3.79
N PHE A 148 -13.01 8.90 3.74
CA PHE A 148 -13.96 7.90 4.19
C PHE A 148 -13.34 6.84 5.11
N TYR A 149 -14.19 6.16 5.91
CA TYR A 149 -13.72 5.25 6.96
C TYR A 149 -13.62 3.80 6.51
N ILE A 150 -14.53 3.32 5.66
CA ILE A 150 -14.66 1.91 5.33
C ILE A 150 -13.80 1.48 4.12
N SER A 151 -14.11 0.34 3.52
CA SER A 151 -13.26 -0.27 2.47
C SER A 151 -13.28 0.49 1.15
N HIS A 152 -14.39 1.06 0.76
CA HIS A 152 -14.63 1.76 -0.50
C HIS A 152 -15.87 2.63 -0.41
N GLU A 153 -16.01 3.55 -1.36
CA GLU A 153 -17.20 4.37 -1.57
C GLU A 153 -17.54 4.43 -3.06
N ASP A 154 -18.72 4.88 -3.42
CA ASP A 154 -19.01 5.33 -4.78
C ASP A 154 -18.21 6.59 -5.10
N TYR A 155 -17.62 6.66 -6.29
CA TYR A 155 -16.71 7.75 -6.67
C TYR A 155 -17.39 9.11 -6.83
N TYR A 156 -18.73 9.16 -6.92
CA TYR A 156 -19.49 10.38 -7.15
C TYR A 156 -20.45 10.72 -6.03
N ASP A 157 -21.27 9.76 -5.57
CA ASP A 157 -22.24 10.02 -4.53
C ASP A 157 -21.71 9.79 -3.11
N HIS A 158 -20.50 9.19 -2.98
CA HIS A 158 -19.81 8.91 -1.72
C HIS A 158 -20.61 8.04 -0.76
N SER A 159 -21.55 7.27 -1.26
CA SER A 159 -22.21 6.21 -0.52
C SER A 159 -21.32 4.97 -0.45
N ALA A 160 -21.53 4.16 0.57
CA ALA A 160 -20.71 2.99 0.79
C ALA A 160 -21.54 1.85 1.36
N GLU A 161 -21.33 0.64 0.85
CA GLU A 161 -21.90 -0.60 1.39
C GLU A 161 -20.86 -1.35 2.23
N ASP A 162 -21.30 -2.08 3.26
CA ASP A 162 -20.35 -2.84 4.11
C ASP A 162 -20.00 -4.24 3.56
N GLY A 163 -20.65 -4.64 2.47
CA GLY A 163 -20.41 -5.90 1.76
C GLY A 163 -20.89 -7.16 2.47
N TRP A 164 -21.06 -7.15 3.79
CA TRP A 164 -21.45 -8.34 4.57
C TRP A 164 -22.76 -8.21 5.31
N GLY A 165 -23.07 -7.03 5.85
CA GLY A 165 -24.32 -6.77 6.57
C GLY A 165 -25.45 -6.30 5.68
N GLY A 166 -25.16 -5.96 4.44
CA GLY A 166 -26.11 -5.35 3.51
C GLY A 166 -26.54 -3.94 3.95
N TYR A 167 -25.75 -3.29 4.82
CA TYR A 167 -25.99 -1.92 5.23
C TYR A 167 -25.41 -0.95 4.23
N TRP A 168 -26.13 0.14 4.04
CA TRP A 168 -25.80 1.20 3.10
C TRP A 168 -25.82 2.55 3.81
N GLY A 169 -24.82 3.39 3.56
CA GLY A 169 -24.74 4.71 4.15
C GLY A 169 -23.76 5.62 3.44
N TYR A 170 -23.85 6.90 3.70
CA TYR A 170 -22.92 7.92 3.23
C TYR A 170 -21.62 7.84 4.05
N ASP A 171 -20.46 7.87 3.40
CA ASP A 171 -19.15 7.80 4.09
C ASP A 171 -18.16 8.83 3.54
N PHE A 172 -18.45 10.11 3.70
CA PHE A 172 -17.53 11.16 3.33
C PHE A 172 -17.45 12.25 4.39
N ARG A 173 -16.24 12.64 4.79
CA ARG A 173 -16.05 13.46 6.00
C ARG A 173 -14.88 14.43 5.89
N ARG A 174 -15.00 15.50 6.69
CA ARG A 174 -13.90 16.34 7.13
C ARG A 174 -13.79 16.22 8.66
N ASN A 175 -12.74 15.55 9.14
CA ASN A 175 -12.58 15.17 10.54
C ASN A 175 -13.78 14.30 11.01
N LEU A 176 -14.58 14.80 11.96
CA LEU A 176 -15.80 14.15 12.43
C LEU A 176 -17.06 14.57 11.62
N ALA A 177 -17.01 15.72 10.96
CA ALA A 177 -18.16 16.26 10.27
C ALA A 177 -18.44 15.50 8.96
N ILE A 178 -19.73 15.17 8.73
CA ILE A 178 -20.18 14.59 7.47
C ILE A 178 -20.23 15.71 6.43
N GLU A 179 -19.55 15.51 5.30
CA GLU A 179 -19.45 16.46 4.20
C GLU A 179 -20.36 16.05 3.03
N ARG A 180 -21.52 16.67 2.90
CA ARG A 180 -22.54 16.33 1.87
C ARG A 180 -22.51 17.27 0.64
N GLY A 181 -21.55 18.17 0.55
CA GLY A 181 -21.49 19.19 -0.50
C GLY A 181 -20.78 18.78 -1.79
N TYR A 182 -20.37 17.51 -1.93
CA TYR A 182 -19.50 17.06 -3.02
C TYR A 182 -20.16 16.06 -3.98
N GLY A 183 -21.46 15.86 -3.91
CA GLY A 183 -22.17 15.01 -4.85
C GLY A 183 -21.80 15.33 -6.30
N GLU A 184 -21.62 14.29 -7.12
CA GLU A 184 -21.19 14.35 -8.52
C GLU A 184 -19.74 14.79 -8.76
N VAL A 185 -18.95 15.05 -7.71
CA VAL A 185 -17.51 15.34 -7.87
C VAL A 185 -16.71 14.07 -7.66
N TYR A 186 -15.90 13.71 -8.64
CA TYR A 186 -15.12 12.48 -8.66
C TYR A 186 -14.10 12.42 -7.51
N SER A 187 -14.12 11.37 -6.68
CA SER A 187 -13.33 11.23 -5.45
C SER A 187 -11.84 11.49 -5.66
N THR A 188 -11.24 10.94 -6.74
CA THR A 188 -9.79 11.14 -7.01
C THR A 188 -9.45 12.61 -7.19
N GLU A 189 -10.32 13.39 -7.86
CA GLU A 189 -10.13 14.84 -8.02
C GLU A 189 -10.36 15.61 -6.72
N LEU A 190 -11.29 15.17 -5.88
CA LEU A 190 -11.52 15.75 -4.55
C LEU A 190 -10.28 15.57 -3.67
N TYR A 191 -9.73 14.36 -3.60
CA TYR A 191 -8.54 14.08 -2.82
C TYR A 191 -7.32 14.84 -3.32
N THR A 192 -7.17 14.96 -4.65
CA THR A 192 -6.11 15.77 -5.26
C THR A 192 -6.22 17.25 -4.85
N ARG A 193 -7.43 17.81 -4.92
CA ARG A 193 -7.71 19.20 -4.55
C ARG A 193 -7.41 19.44 -3.07
N GLU A 194 -7.84 18.55 -2.18
CA GLU A 194 -7.57 18.67 -0.75
C GLU A 194 -6.06 18.58 -0.45
N ALA A 195 -5.37 17.56 -1.02
CA ALA A 195 -3.94 17.38 -0.84
C ALA A 195 -3.14 18.62 -1.29
N THR A 196 -3.44 19.14 -2.48
CA THR A 196 -2.76 20.37 -3.00
C THR A 196 -3.12 21.60 -2.18
N THR A 197 -4.33 21.70 -1.63
CA THR A 197 -4.73 22.77 -0.72
C THR A 197 -3.94 22.71 0.58
N ILE A 198 -3.80 21.53 1.19
CA ILE A 198 -2.96 21.33 2.39
C ILE A 198 -1.54 21.80 2.09
N LEU A 199 -0.94 21.39 0.98
CA LEU A 199 0.43 21.76 0.61
C LEU A 199 0.60 23.27 0.41
N ARG A 200 -0.36 23.95 -0.24
CA ARG A 200 -0.30 25.41 -0.47
C ARG A 200 -0.48 26.24 0.79
N LEU A 201 -1.26 25.74 1.74
CA LEU A 201 -1.53 26.44 3.01
C LEU A 201 -0.52 26.10 4.10
N HIS A 202 0.29 25.06 3.89
CA HIS A 202 1.25 24.59 4.88
C HIS A 202 2.42 25.55 5.07
N ASN A 203 2.85 25.74 6.31
CA ASN A 203 4.08 26.44 6.60
C ASN A 203 5.30 25.57 6.27
N ALA A 204 5.97 25.84 5.17
CA ALA A 204 7.10 25.05 4.67
C ALA A 204 8.29 24.94 5.65
N SER A 205 8.35 25.75 6.73
CA SER A 205 9.37 25.62 7.78
C SER A 205 9.05 24.52 8.81
N GLN A 206 7.82 24.01 8.84
CA GLN A 206 7.41 22.89 9.66
C GLN A 206 7.44 21.60 8.82
N PRO A 207 7.98 20.47 9.30
CA PRO A 207 7.91 19.22 8.56
C PRO A 207 6.45 18.75 8.44
N LEU A 208 6.11 18.18 7.30
CA LEU A 208 4.77 17.71 6.95
C LEU A 208 4.78 16.21 6.72
N PHE A 209 3.79 15.50 7.25
CA PHE A 209 3.42 14.15 6.83
C PHE A 209 2.03 14.18 6.19
N LEU A 210 1.98 13.94 4.89
CA LEU A 210 0.74 13.79 4.13
C LEU A 210 0.57 12.32 3.75
N TRP A 211 -0.45 11.68 4.30
CA TRP A 211 -0.92 10.36 3.90
C TRP A 211 -2.06 10.53 2.88
N LEU A 212 -1.73 10.39 1.60
CA LEU A 212 -2.69 10.47 0.50
C LEU A 212 -3.07 9.06 0.05
N ALA A 213 -4.15 8.54 0.61
CA ALA A 213 -4.64 7.20 0.33
C ALA A 213 -5.81 7.26 -0.65
N HIS A 214 -5.50 7.29 -1.94
CA HIS A 214 -6.54 7.23 -2.96
C HIS A 214 -7.35 5.94 -2.86
N GLN A 215 -8.65 6.01 -3.17
CA GLN A 215 -9.44 4.83 -3.47
C GLN A 215 -9.07 4.28 -4.86
N ALA A 216 -8.66 5.13 -5.78
CA ALA A 216 -8.25 4.71 -7.12
C ALA A 216 -7.07 3.72 -7.02
N VAL A 217 -7.20 2.55 -7.66
CA VAL A 217 -8.17 2.13 -8.69
C VAL A 217 -9.14 1.03 -8.20
N HIS A 218 -9.47 1.00 -6.91
CA HIS A 218 -10.43 0.07 -6.31
C HIS A 218 -11.81 0.23 -6.95
N ALA A 219 -12.57 -0.84 -7.05
CA ALA A 219 -13.97 -0.76 -7.44
C ALA A 219 -14.79 0.07 -6.45
N GLY A 220 -15.79 0.78 -6.93
CA GLY A 220 -16.84 1.40 -6.12
C GLY A 220 -17.86 0.38 -5.63
N ASN A 221 -19.08 0.83 -5.36
CA ASN A 221 -20.15 -0.05 -4.91
C ASN A 221 -20.60 -1.07 -5.97
N TYR A 222 -21.01 -2.27 -5.50
CA TYR A 222 -21.33 -3.39 -6.41
C TYR A 222 -22.75 -3.36 -7.01
N ASN A 223 -23.61 -2.45 -6.57
CA ASN A 223 -24.98 -2.32 -7.10
C ASN A 223 -25.08 -1.52 -8.41
N GLY A 224 -24.00 -0.88 -8.84
CA GLY A 224 -23.88 -0.10 -10.09
C GLY A 224 -22.72 -0.54 -10.96
N ASP A 225 -22.10 0.40 -11.65
CA ASP A 225 -20.84 0.22 -12.34
C ASP A 225 -19.70 0.35 -11.34
N PRO A 226 -19.01 -0.75 -10.97
CA PRO A 226 -17.99 -0.71 -9.93
C PRO A 226 -16.72 0.02 -10.38
N VAL A 227 -16.39 0.01 -11.67
CA VAL A 227 -15.28 0.80 -12.24
C VAL A 227 -15.82 2.12 -12.78
N GLN A 228 -15.39 3.24 -12.18
CA GLN A 228 -15.94 4.57 -12.44
C GLN A 228 -14.84 5.56 -12.76
N SER A 229 -14.96 6.29 -13.87
CA SER A 229 -14.01 7.33 -14.26
C SER A 229 -14.67 8.40 -15.10
N PRO A 230 -14.30 9.68 -14.94
CA PRO A 230 -14.74 10.73 -15.87
C PRO A 230 -14.31 10.46 -17.29
N GLN A 231 -15.21 10.75 -18.27
CA GLN A 231 -14.98 10.45 -19.67
C GLN A 231 -13.69 11.09 -20.23
N LYS A 232 -13.26 12.23 -19.71
CA LYS A 232 -12.02 12.89 -20.12
C LYS A 232 -10.77 12.02 -19.91
N TYR A 233 -10.79 11.12 -18.92
CA TYR A 233 -9.71 10.16 -18.68
C TYR A 233 -9.88 8.90 -19.52
N VAL A 234 -11.11 8.37 -19.61
CA VAL A 234 -11.43 7.18 -20.42
C VAL A 234 -11.05 7.38 -21.89
N GLN A 235 -11.29 8.58 -22.43
CA GLN A 235 -10.97 8.94 -23.82
C GLN A 235 -9.46 8.96 -24.14
N ARG A 236 -8.59 8.98 -23.13
CA ARG A 236 -7.13 8.88 -23.33
C ARG A 236 -6.69 7.50 -23.85
N PHE A 237 -7.57 6.48 -23.76
CA PHE A 237 -7.27 5.09 -24.11
C PHE A 237 -8.15 4.56 -25.26
N PRO A 238 -8.07 5.14 -26.47
CA PRO A 238 -8.92 4.73 -27.60
C PRO A 238 -8.62 3.31 -28.08
N ASN A 239 -7.43 2.79 -27.81
CA ASN A 239 -6.98 1.48 -28.26
C ASN A 239 -7.49 0.33 -27.37
N ILE A 240 -7.83 0.57 -26.10
CA ILE A 240 -8.40 -0.44 -25.22
C ILE A 240 -9.88 -0.64 -25.60
N LYS A 241 -10.25 -1.87 -25.99
CA LYS A 241 -11.60 -2.22 -26.46
C LYS A 241 -12.50 -2.74 -25.34
N ASP A 242 -11.93 -3.50 -24.41
CA ASP A 242 -12.66 -3.95 -23.22
C ASP A 242 -13.13 -2.76 -22.38
N VAL A 243 -14.44 -2.61 -22.22
CA VAL A 243 -15.04 -1.41 -21.61
C VAL A 243 -14.67 -1.27 -20.13
N PRO A 244 -14.77 -2.31 -19.29
CA PRO A 244 -14.30 -2.24 -17.90
C PRO A 244 -12.81 -1.89 -17.81
N ARG A 245 -11.94 -2.54 -18.60
CA ARG A 245 -10.50 -2.25 -18.62
C ARG A 245 -10.19 -0.82 -19.06
N LYS A 246 -10.90 -0.32 -20.06
CA LYS A 246 -10.77 1.06 -20.53
C LYS A 246 -11.19 2.09 -19.47
N THR A 247 -12.27 1.82 -18.75
CA THR A 247 -12.72 2.67 -17.63
C THR A 247 -11.71 2.64 -16.50
N PHE A 248 -11.20 1.46 -16.15
CA PHE A 248 -10.11 1.27 -15.19
C PHE A 248 -8.84 2.05 -15.58
N ALA A 249 -8.46 2.01 -16.87
CA ALA A 249 -7.35 2.82 -17.38
C ALA A 249 -7.59 4.32 -17.17
N GLY A 250 -8.85 4.77 -17.31
CA GLY A 250 -9.24 6.13 -16.95
C GLY A 250 -9.05 6.45 -15.47
N MET A 251 -9.36 5.51 -14.57
CA MET A 251 -9.10 5.66 -13.12
C MET A 251 -7.60 5.79 -12.82
N ALA A 252 -6.78 4.95 -13.44
CA ALA A 252 -5.32 5.01 -13.31
C ALA A 252 -4.75 6.33 -13.85
N SER A 253 -5.31 6.83 -14.95
CA SER A 253 -4.92 8.14 -15.52
C SER A 253 -5.30 9.31 -14.62
N ALA A 254 -6.44 9.25 -13.92
CA ALA A 254 -6.82 10.26 -12.93
C ALA A 254 -5.86 10.24 -11.72
N LEU A 255 -5.41 9.06 -11.31
CA LEU A 255 -4.39 8.88 -10.28
C LEU A 255 -3.04 9.46 -10.70
N ASP A 256 -2.62 9.24 -11.95
CA ASP A 256 -1.39 9.83 -12.52
C ASP A 256 -1.44 11.36 -12.52
N ASP A 257 -2.56 11.96 -12.94
CA ASP A 257 -2.78 13.42 -12.88
C ASP A 257 -2.75 13.95 -11.42
N SER A 258 -3.21 13.14 -10.45
CA SER A 258 -3.14 13.48 -9.02
C SER A 258 -1.70 13.55 -8.53
N VAL A 259 -0.90 12.52 -8.84
CA VAL A 259 0.54 12.48 -8.49
C VAL A 259 1.27 13.67 -9.10
N ALA A 260 0.97 14.00 -10.37
CA ALA A 260 1.50 15.18 -11.04
C ALA A 260 1.17 16.47 -10.31
N SER A 261 -0.11 16.64 -9.90
CA SER A 261 -0.58 17.85 -9.22
C SER A 261 0.08 18.04 -7.86
N VAL A 262 0.25 16.95 -7.09
CA VAL A 262 0.95 16.98 -5.80
C VAL A 262 2.41 17.37 -5.98
N PHE A 263 3.11 16.76 -6.92
CA PHE A 263 4.51 17.07 -7.21
C PHE A 263 4.70 18.54 -7.65
N GLN A 264 3.88 19.03 -8.58
CA GLN A 264 3.91 20.42 -9.03
C GLN A 264 3.66 21.38 -7.89
N THR A 265 2.71 21.06 -6.99
CA THR A 265 2.43 21.90 -5.82
C THR A 265 3.62 21.93 -4.85
N LEU A 266 4.34 20.83 -4.65
CA LEU A 266 5.57 20.81 -3.87
C LEU A 266 6.67 21.68 -4.50
N GLN A 267 6.74 21.74 -5.84
CA GLN A 267 7.65 22.67 -6.55
C GLN A 267 7.24 24.12 -6.34
N GLU A 268 5.96 24.46 -6.57
CA GLU A 268 5.40 25.80 -6.42
C GLU A 268 5.60 26.37 -5.01
N THR A 269 5.46 25.52 -3.98
CA THR A 269 5.62 25.91 -2.57
C THR A 269 7.08 25.88 -2.07
N GLY A 270 8.02 25.47 -2.93
CA GLY A 270 9.44 25.35 -2.57
C GLY A 270 9.77 24.16 -1.65
N MET A 271 8.81 23.28 -1.39
CA MET A 271 8.97 22.14 -0.46
C MET A 271 9.67 20.93 -1.09
N LEU A 272 9.68 20.81 -2.44
CA LEU A 272 10.13 19.61 -3.14
C LEU A 272 11.56 19.20 -2.78
N ASN A 273 12.49 20.18 -2.70
CA ASN A 273 13.92 19.92 -2.45
C ASN A 273 14.18 19.28 -1.08
N ASN A 274 13.23 19.37 -0.15
CA ASN A 274 13.27 18.77 1.17
C ASN A 274 12.11 17.78 1.37
N SER A 275 11.75 17.04 0.34
CA SER A 275 10.63 16.09 0.39
C SER A 275 11.06 14.67 0.04
N ILE A 276 10.40 13.70 0.68
CA ILE A 276 10.42 12.29 0.35
C ILE A 276 9.03 11.95 -0.16
N ILE A 277 8.93 11.46 -1.39
CA ILE A 277 7.68 11.03 -2.01
C ILE A 277 7.73 9.51 -2.17
N ILE A 278 6.77 8.82 -1.57
CA ILE A 278 6.56 7.39 -1.73
C ILE A 278 5.27 7.16 -2.51
N PHE A 279 5.34 6.32 -3.51
CA PHE A 279 4.18 5.73 -4.17
C PHE A 279 4.15 4.24 -3.88
N THR A 280 3.02 3.70 -3.47
CA THR A 280 2.84 2.27 -3.24
C THR A 280 1.41 1.84 -3.54
N THR A 281 1.25 0.58 -3.95
CA THR A 281 -0.04 -0.11 -3.89
C THR A 281 -0.20 -0.80 -2.54
N ASP A 282 -1.45 -1.05 -2.10
CA ASP A 282 -1.71 -1.74 -0.84
C ASP A 282 -1.85 -3.27 -0.99
N ASN A 283 -2.13 -3.78 -2.17
CA ASN A 283 -2.14 -5.21 -2.52
C ASN A 283 -2.04 -5.39 -4.03
N GLY A 284 -1.93 -6.62 -4.48
CA GLY A 284 -2.08 -6.93 -5.90
C GLY A 284 -3.47 -6.62 -6.42
N GLY A 285 -3.60 -6.42 -7.73
CA GLY A 285 -4.86 -6.06 -8.37
C GLY A 285 -5.89 -7.19 -8.31
N PRO A 286 -7.18 -6.87 -8.10
CA PRO A 286 -8.29 -7.80 -8.26
C PRO A 286 -8.53 -8.07 -9.75
N THR A 287 -8.07 -9.20 -10.23
CA THR A 287 -8.20 -9.63 -11.64
C THR A 287 -9.24 -10.72 -11.81
N ASN A 288 -9.56 -11.07 -13.05
CA ASN A 288 -10.49 -12.16 -13.39
C ASN A 288 -11.87 -12.02 -12.72
N GLY A 289 -12.38 -10.79 -12.64
CA GLY A 289 -13.70 -10.49 -12.07
C GLY A 289 -13.77 -10.49 -10.54
N TYR A 290 -12.64 -10.62 -9.85
CA TYR A 290 -12.57 -10.38 -8.41
C TYR A 290 -12.99 -8.92 -8.13
N ASP A 291 -13.87 -8.71 -7.16
CA ASP A 291 -14.47 -7.39 -6.82
C ASP A 291 -15.10 -6.68 -8.03
N ARG A 292 -15.45 -7.39 -9.11
CA ARG A 292 -15.92 -6.81 -10.38
C ARG A 292 -14.99 -5.71 -10.93
N ASN A 293 -13.72 -5.75 -10.54
CA ASN A 293 -12.67 -4.84 -10.97
C ASN A 293 -12.03 -5.33 -12.28
N ALA A 294 -11.23 -4.49 -12.92
CA ALA A 294 -10.54 -4.75 -14.18
C ALA A 294 -9.01 -4.58 -14.08
N ALA A 295 -8.44 -4.77 -12.88
CA ALA A 295 -7.01 -4.74 -12.66
C ALA A 295 -6.29 -5.95 -13.29
N CYS A 296 -4.96 -5.86 -13.45
CA CYS A 296 -4.14 -6.89 -14.06
C CYS A 296 -2.81 -7.06 -13.34
N ASN A 297 -2.44 -8.31 -13.01
CA ASN A 297 -1.15 -8.64 -12.39
C ASN A 297 -0.19 -9.36 -13.35
N TRP A 298 -0.55 -9.50 -14.63
CA TRP A 298 0.23 -10.21 -15.62
C TRP A 298 1.72 -9.75 -15.63
N PRO A 299 2.69 -10.69 -15.77
CA PRO A 299 2.54 -12.14 -15.92
C PRO A 299 2.58 -12.89 -14.57
N LEU A 300 2.46 -12.18 -13.43
CA LEU A 300 2.50 -12.77 -12.10
C LEU A 300 1.27 -13.64 -11.83
N ARG A 301 1.46 -14.72 -11.07
CA ARG A 301 0.40 -15.64 -10.65
C ARG A 301 -0.51 -15.00 -9.61
N GLY A 302 -1.81 -15.29 -9.68
CA GLY A 302 -2.80 -14.91 -8.66
C GLY A 302 -3.30 -13.47 -8.74
N CYS A 303 -3.97 -13.05 -7.71
CA CYS A 303 -4.57 -11.71 -7.59
C CYS A 303 -4.68 -11.29 -6.11
N LYS A 304 -5.29 -10.10 -5.89
CA LYS A 304 -5.74 -9.63 -4.55
C LYS A 304 -6.26 -10.80 -3.71
N ASN A 305 -5.91 -10.80 -2.43
CA ASN A 305 -6.32 -11.82 -1.47
C ASN A 305 -5.76 -13.23 -1.76
N THR A 306 -4.66 -13.34 -2.51
CA THR A 306 -3.91 -14.59 -2.67
C THR A 306 -2.46 -14.41 -2.20
N MET A 307 -1.76 -15.54 -1.96
CA MET A 307 -0.34 -15.51 -1.53
C MET A 307 0.64 -15.57 -2.70
N TRP A 308 0.16 -15.61 -3.93
CA TRP A 308 0.96 -15.61 -5.15
C TRP A 308 1.61 -14.24 -5.39
N GLU A 309 2.65 -14.19 -6.21
CA GLU A 309 3.35 -12.94 -6.53
C GLU A 309 2.37 -11.84 -6.98
N GLY A 310 1.36 -12.17 -7.80
CA GLY A 310 0.34 -11.23 -8.24
C GLY A 310 -0.59 -10.70 -7.12
N GLY A 311 -0.60 -11.35 -5.96
CA GLY A 311 -1.36 -10.87 -4.80
C GLY A 311 -0.53 -10.05 -3.81
N VAL A 312 0.78 -10.33 -3.70
CA VAL A 312 1.62 -9.78 -2.63
C VAL A 312 2.83 -8.96 -3.12
N ARG A 313 3.21 -9.03 -4.40
CA ARG A 313 4.26 -8.17 -4.96
C ARG A 313 3.66 -6.86 -5.43
N GLY A 314 4.00 -5.77 -4.72
CA GLY A 314 3.38 -4.46 -4.93
C GLY A 314 4.17 -3.55 -5.87
N ASN A 315 3.48 -2.65 -6.57
CA ASN A 315 4.11 -1.53 -7.27
C ASN A 315 4.57 -0.50 -6.23
N SER A 316 5.84 -0.13 -6.24
CA SER A 316 6.34 0.93 -5.36
C SER A 316 7.60 1.58 -5.89
N PHE A 317 7.73 2.87 -5.60
CA PHE A 317 8.98 3.61 -5.76
C PHE A 317 9.11 4.67 -4.66
N ILE A 318 10.35 5.12 -4.44
CA ILE A 318 10.66 6.29 -3.63
C ILE A 318 11.37 7.34 -4.50
N TYR A 319 10.90 8.58 -4.44
CA TYR A 319 11.54 9.73 -5.06
C TYR A 319 11.91 10.76 -4.00
N SER A 320 13.15 11.20 -3.99
CA SER A 320 13.59 12.29 -3.12
C SER A 320 14.89 12.91 -3.62
N PRO A 321 15.03 14.24 -3.62
CA PRO A 321 16.33 14.91 -3.81
C PRO A 321 17.33 14.67 -2.67
N LEU A 322 16.90 14.08 -1.56
CA LEU A 322 17.74 13.77 -0.39
C LEU A 322 18.45 12.43 -0.49
N LEU A 323 18.11 11.60 -1.48
CA LEU A 323 18.80 10.33 -1.74
C LEU A 323 20.20 10.60 -2.32
N LEU A 324 21.21 9.91 -1.83
CA LEU A 324 22.57 10.04 -2.34
C LEU A 324 22.72 9.45 -3.75
N THR A 325 21.95 8.40 -4.04
CA THR A 325 21.86 7.75 -5.34
C THR A 325 20.40 7.55 -5.70
N SER A 326 20.04 7.82 -6.94
CA SER A 326 18.68 7.61 -7.48
C SER A 326 18.75 7.21 -8.96
N GLY A 327 17.60 6.95 -9.57
CA GLY A 327 17.54 6.51 -10.96
C GLY A 327 17.99 5.06 -11.15
N TYR A 328 17.62 4.18 -10.22
CA TYR A 328 17.96 2.76 -10.30
C TYR A 328 16.81 1.87 -9.82
N VAL A 329 16.95 0.56 -10.08
CA VAL A 329 16.03 -0.47 -9.60
C VAL A 329 16.65 -1.19 -8.41
N GLN A 330 15.95 -1.21 -7.27
CA GLN A 330 16.36 -1.92 -6.08
C GLN A 330 15.83 -3.36 -6.13
N GLU A 331 16.78 -4.31 -6.14
CA GLU A 331 16.48 -5.76 -6.20
C GLU A 331 16.50 -6.44 -4.83
N ASN A 332 16.96 -5.76 -3.77
CA ASN A 332 16.92 -6.32 -2.42
C ASN A 332 15.49 -6.42 -1.90
N LEU A 333 15.24 -7.40 -1.04
CA LEU A 333 13.94 -7.58 -0.41
C LEU A 333 13.56 -6.35 0.42
N MET A 334 12.34 -5.87 0.23
CA MET A 334 11.68 -4.87 1.05
C MET A 334 10.24 -5.30 1.34
N HIS A 335 9.80 -5.11 2.58
CA HIS A 335 8.43 -5.37 2.99
C HIS A 335 7.74 -4.08 3.41
N ILE A 336 6.44 -4.04 3.28
CA ILE A 336 5.61 -2.88 3.61
C ILE A 336 5.82 -2.37 5.06
N THR A 337 6.20 -3.25 5.99
CA THR A 337 6.54 -2.91 7.38
C THR A 337 7.79 -2.05 7.53
N ASP A 338 8.67 -2.04 6.52
CA ASP A 338 9.96 -1.34 6.58
C ASP A 338 9.79 0.19 6.44
N TRP A 339 8.63 0.66 5.97
CA TRP A 339 8.40 2.09 5.79
C TRP A 339 8.42 2.87 7.10
N LEU A 340 7.80 2.38 8.19
CA LEU A 340 7.81 3.11 9.46
C LEU A 340 9.24 3.35 9.98
N PRO A 341 10.10 2.34 10.21
CA PRO A 341 11.44 2.59 10.71
C PRO A 341 12.31 3.37 9.73
N THR A 342 12.13 3.19 8.41
CA THR A 342 12.88 3.91 7.37
C THR A 342 12.55 5.40 7.36
N LEU A 343 11.26 5.75 7.35
CA LEU A 343 10.81 7.15 7.32
C LEU A 343 11.02 7.86 8.66
N TYR A 344 10.86 7.13 9.77
CA TYR A 344 11.13 7.69 11.09
C TYR A 344 12.63 8.03 11.26
N HIS A 345 13.52 7.16 10.75
CA HIS A 345 14.95 7.45 10.69
C HIS A 345 15.25 8.67 9.79
N ALA A 346 14.70 8.70 8.56
CA ALA A 346 14.89 9.82 7.63
C ALA A 346 14.37 11.15 8.21
N ALA A 347 13.35 11.10 9.07
CA ALA A 347 12.83 12.23 9.84
C ALA A 347 13.72 12.63 11.04
N GLY A 348 14.85 11.95 11.26
CA GLY A 348 15.74 12.18 12.39
C GLY A 348 15.24 11.60 13.71
N GLY A 349 14.36 10.60 13.65
CA GLY A 349 13.89 9.83 14.80
C GLY A 349 14.86 8.73 15.19
N ASP A 350 14.87 8.39 16.46
CA ASP A 350 15.63 7.28 17.01
C ASP A 350 14.83 5.98 16.90
N VAL A 351 15.18 5.11 15.93
CA VAL A 351 14.46 3.86 15.65
C VAL A 351 14.39 2.90 16.84
N SER A 352 15.30 3.03 17.82
CA SER A 352 15.25 2.22 19.04
C SER A 352 14.04 2.54 19.93
N LYS A 353 13.37 3.67 19.71
CA LYS A 353 12.16 4.09 20.41
C LYS A 353 10.88 3.52 19.80
N LEU A 354 10.95 2.91 18.64
CA LEU A 354 9.80 2.26 18.02
C LEU A 354 9.38 1.03 18.82
N LYS A 355 8.07 0.87 19.03
CA LYS A 355 7.51 -0.23 19.82
C LYS A 355 7.46 -1.53 19.00
N ARG A 356 8.45 -2.40 19.17
CA ARG A 356 8.52 -3.75 18.58
C ARG A 356 8.25 -3.78 17.06
N PRO A 357 8.95 -2.98 16.24
CA PRO A 357 8.76 -3.04 14.79
C PRO A 357 9.23 -4.40 14.26
N ASP A 358 8.50 -4.95 13.31
CA ASP A 358 8.94 -6.10 12.48
C ASP A 358 9.71 -5.62 11.24
N GLY A 359 9.57 -4.34 10.93
CA GLY A 359 10.25 -3.67 9.84
C GLY A 359 11.69 -3.27 10.18
N PHE A 360 12.50 -3.14 9.16
CA PHE A 360 13.88 -2.67 9.22
C PHE A 360 14.01 -1.24 8.69
N ASN A 361 14.97 -0.49 9.23
CA ASN A 361 15.38 0.77 8.63
C ASN A 361 16.20 0.49 7.37
N LEU A 362 15.70 0.88 6.22
CA LEU A 362 16.32 0.67 4.92
C LEU A 362 16.85 1.97 4.28
N TRP A 363 16.87 3.09 5.02
CA TRP A 363 17.24 4.39 4.45
C TRP A 363 18.64 4.40 3.82
N GLU A 364 19.62 3.82 4.50
CA GLU A 364 20.98 3.73 3.98
C GLU A 364 21.04 2.82 2.74
N MET A 365 20.44 1.63 2.81
CA MET A 365 20.35 0.70 1.67
C MET A 365 19.75 1.39 0.44
N LEU A 366 18.64 2.08 0.60
CA LEU A 366 17.97 2.80 -0.50
C LEU A 366 18.82 3.98 -0.99
N SER A 367 19.35 4.81 -0.07
CA SER A 367 20.05 6.03 -0.44
C SER A 367 21.42 5.80 -1.12
N THR A 368 22.04 4.67 -0.89
CA THR A 368 23.40 4.36 -1.40
C THR A 368 23.44 3.18 -2.39
N ASN A 369 22.29 2.58 -2.71
CA ASN A 369 22.21 1.28 -3.40
C ASN A 369 23.05 0.22 -2.68
N GLY A 370 22.87 0.16 -1.35
CA GLY A 370 23.73 -0.61 -0.44
C GLY A 370 23.30 -2.07 -0.28
N GLN A 371 23.94 -2.73 0.69
CA GLN A 371 23.72 -4.15 0.98
C GLN A 371 22.31 -4.45 1.48
N ALA A 372 21.82 -5.66 1.19
CA ALA A 372 20.56 -6.16 1.68
C ALA A 372 20.52 -6.19 3.22
N VAL A 373 19.44 -5.66 3.79
CA VAL A 373 19.19 -5.66 5.24
C VAL A 373 18.21 -6.77 5.62
N ARG A 374 17.23 -7.03 4.75
CA ARG A 374 16.19 -8.05 4.95
C ARG A 374 16.53 -9.30 4.17
N SER A 375 16.38 -10.48 4.80
CA SER A 375 16.59 -11.79 4.17
C SER A 375 15.34 -12.65 4.07
N GLU A 376 14.25 -12.26 4.76
CA GLU A 376 12.99 -13.02 4.76
C GLU A 376 11.76 -12.11 4.87
N ILE A 377 10.63 -12.60 4.38
CA ILE A 377 9.31 -11.95 4.47
C ILE A 377 8.28 -13.02 4.80
N ILE A 378 7.60 -12.87 5.94
CA ILE A 378 6.34 -13.60 6.17
C ILE A 378 5.23 -12.84 5.46
N HIS A 379 4.65 -13.44 4.42
CA HIS A 379 3.55 -12.81 3.68
C HIS A 379 2.29 -12.77 4.52
N ASN A 380 1.92 -13.91 5.11
CA ASN A 380 0.88 -14.00 6.12
C ASN A 380 0.86 -15.38 6.79
N ILE A 381 0.23 -15.46 7.95
CA ILE A 381 -0.26 -16.69 8.59
C ILE A 381 -1.68 -16.43 9.03
N ASP A 382 -2.64 -17.10 8.43
CA ASP A 382 -4.05 -17.00 8.79
C ASP A 382 -4.55 -18.31 9.37
N PRO A 383 -4.76 -18.40 10.69
CA PRO A 383 -5.21 -19.63 11.33
C PRO A 383 -6.69 -19.92 11.08
N THR A 384 -7.48 -18.92 10.70
CA THR A 384 -8.91 -19.06 10.41
C THR A 384 -9.13 -19.63 9.01
N ALA A 385 -8.39 -19.10 8.02
CA ALA A 385 -8.47 -19.58 6.64
C ALA A 385 -7.48 -20.73 6.35
N ASN A 386 -6.65 -21.09 7.33
CA ASN A 386 -5.68 -22.20 7.28
C ASN A 386 -4.68 -22.08 6.12
N PHE A 387 -4.01 -20.94 6.02
CA PHE A 387 -2.92 -20.78 5.07
C PHE A 387 -1.73 -20.05 5.69
N ALA A 388 -0.56 -20.22 5.08
CA ALA A 388 0.65 -19.46 5.38
C ALA A 388 1.53 -19.35 4.12
N ALA A 389 2.25 -18.24 4.00
CA ALA A 389 3.27 -18.10 2.97
C ALA A 389 4.45 -17.30 3.48
N ILE A 390 5.67 -17.71 3.10
CA ILE A 390 6.91 -17.07 3.50
C ILE A 390 7.90 -17.06 2.33
N ARG A 391 8.66 -15.97 2.20
CA ARG A 391 9.85 -15.90 1.36
C ARG A 391 11.09 -15.86 2.24
N VAL A 392 12.08 -16.74 1.97
CA VAL A 392 13.38 -16.75 2.64
C VAL A 392 14.45 -16.73 1.56
N GLY A 393 15.20 -15.64 1.48
CA GLY A 393 16.15 -15.41 0.40
C GLY A 393 15.48 -15.50 -0.97
N GLU A 394 15.89 -16.46 -1.76
CA GLU A 394 15.42 -16.68 -3.13
C GLU A 394 14.19 -17.59 -3.21
N PHE A 395 13.88 -18.32 -2.13
CA PHE A 395 12.78 -19.30 -2.12
C PHE A 395 11.51 -18.71 -1.51
N LYS A 396 10.37 -19.06 -2.11
CA LYS A 396 9.04 -18.77 -1.59
C LYS A 396 8.25 -20.05 -1.39
N LEU A 397 7.68 -20.21 -0.19
CA LEU A 397 6.83 -21.33 0.17
C LEU A 397 5.40 -20.86 0.39
N VAL A 398 4.45 -21.57 -0.23
CA VAL A 398 3.00 -21.39 -0.05
C VAL A 398 2.39 -22.66 0.51
N ASN A 399 1.61 -22.54 1.58
CA ASN A 399 0.93 -23.64 2.25
C ASN A 399 -0.52 -23.25 2.57
N GLY A 400 -1.49 -23.98 2.03
CA GLY A 400 -2.90 -23.59 2.05
C GLY A 400 -3.24 -22.56 0.99
N HIS A 401 -4.52 -22.38 0.70
CA HIS A 401 -5.01 -21.42 -0.28
C HIS A 401 -6.21 -20.63 0.22
N ILE A 402 -6.49 -19.50 -0.43
CA ILE A 402 -7.67 -18.68 -0.18
C ILE A 402 -8.72 -18.96 -1.25
N SER A 403 -10.00 -18.81 -0.90
CA SER A 403 -11.14 -18.90 -1.83
C SER A 403 -11.20 -20.20 -2.65
N GLY A 404 -10.74 -21.32 -2.06
CA GLY A 404 -10.74 -22.62 -2.73
C GLY A 404 -9.88 -22.69 -4.00
N GLY A 405 -8.86 -21.82 -4.11
CA GLY A 405 -7.97 -21.78 -5.28
C GLY A 405 -8.58 -21.12 -6.52
N LYS A 406 -9.74 -20.48 -6.41
CA LYS A 406 -10.45 -19.89 -7.55
C LYS A 406 -9.61 -18.85 -8.33
N TYR A 407 -8.66 -18.20 -7.65
CA TYR A 407 -7.85 -17.11 -8.21
C TYR A 407 -6.35 -17.45 -8.25
N ASP A 408 -6.00 -18.73 -8.30
CA ASP A 408 -4.63 -19.23 -8.21
C ASP A 408 -3.96 -19.45 -9.59
N SER A 409 -4.49 -18.84 -10.66
CA SER A 409 -3.96 -18.98 -12.03
C SER A 409 -3.30 -17.67 -12.51
N TRP A 410 -2.99 -17.59 -13.79
CA TRP A 410 -2.40 -16.45 -14.50
C TRP A 410 -3.43 -15.81 -15.40
N TYR A 411 -3.63 -14.50 -15.27
CA TYR A 411 -4.71 -13.79 -15.93
C TYR A 411 -4.13 -12.68 -16.82
N PRO A 412 -3.97 -12.91 -18.15
CA PRO A 412 -3.49 -11.90 -19.08
C PRO A 412 -4.51 -10.75 -19.20
N PRO A 413 -4.07 -9.56 -19.67
CA PRO A 413 -5.01 -8.50 -20.01
C PRO A 413 -6.07 -8.98 -21.00
N PRO A 414 -7.32 -8.50 -20.93
CA PRO A 414 -8.43 -9.00 -21.77
C PRO A 414 -8.17 -8.96 -23.28
N GLU A 415 -7.33 -8.04 -23.73
CA GLU A 415 -7.02 -7.82 -25.15
C GLU A 415 -5.62 -8.28 -25.55
N ALA A 416 -4.89 -8.97 -24.64
CA ALA A 416 -3.58 -9.48 -24.96
C ALA A 416 -3.67 -10.50 -26.11
N ASP A 417 -2.99 -10.21 -27.21
CA ASP A 417 -2.88 -11.17 -28.30
C ASP A 417 -1.86 -12.28 -27.98
N ALA A 418 -1.85 -13.33 -28.81
CA ALA A 418 -0.93 -14.44 -28.62
C ALA A 418 0.56 -14.02 -28.74
N VAL A 419 0.85 -12.89 -29.38
CA VAL A 419 2.20 -12.35 -29.54
C VAL A 419 2.65 -11.66 -28.25
N ASP A 420 1.78 -10.85 -27.64
CA ASP A 420 2.06 -10.16 -26.38
C ASP A 420 2.23 -11.15 -25.22
N ILE A 421 1.34 -12.14 -25.15
CA ILE A 421 1.46 -13.25 -24.18
C ILE A 421 2.79 -13.98 -24.39
N LYS A 422 3.13 -14.30 -25.64
CA LYS A 422 4.36 -15.01 -25.98
C LYS A 422 5.60 -14.18 -25.65
N ARG A 423 5.57 -12.87 -25.87
CA ARG A 423 6.67 -11.94 -25.53
C ARG A 423 6.91 -11.89 -24.03
N SER A 424 5.88 -11.80 -23.20
CA SER A 424 5.98 -11.82 -21.74
C SER A 424 6.49 -13.16 -21.19
N LEU A 425 6.18 -14.27 -21.88
CA LEU A 425 6.61 -15.61 -21.50
C LEU A 425 7.95 -16.03 -22.15
N SER A 426 8.54 -15.20 -23.04
CA SER A 426 9.85 -15.48 -23.65
C SER A 426 10.97 -14.78 -22.88
N GLY A 427 12.14 -15.34 -22.92
CA GLY A 427 13.32 -14.79 -22.27
C GLY A 427 13.80 -15.62 -21.06
N ASN A 428 15.05 -15.37 -20.65
CA ASN A 428 15.63 -16.00 -19.47
C ASN A 428 15.45 -15.07 -18.27
N PRO A 429 14.75 -15.45 -17.20
CA PRO A 429 14.57 -14.62 -16.02
C PRO A 429 15.87 -14.08 -15.40
N LEU A 430 16.97 -14.82 -15.54
CA LEU A 430 18.28 -14.43 -14.97
C LEU A 430 19.13 -13.55 -15.89
N SER A 431 18.89 -13.54 -17.23
CA SER A 431 19.74 -12.82 -18.18
C SER A 431 19.22 -11.43 -18.55
N ASP A 432 17.92 -11.19 -18.41
CA ASP A 432 17.26 -9.98 -18.92
C ASP A 432 16.99 -8.91 -17.83
N ASN A 433 17.42 -9.16 -16.59
CA ASN A 433 17.21 -8.27 -15.44
C ASN A 433 18.19 -7.08 -15.39
N ILE A 434 18.79 -6.69 -16.52
CA ILE A 434 19.51 -5.40 -16.58
C ILE A 434 18.44 -4.31 -16.76
N ALA A 435 17.98 -3.77 -15.65
CA ALA A 435 17.06 -2.64 -15.65
C ALA A 435 17.77 -1.40 -16.23
N ILE A 436 17.42 -1.05 -17.44
CA ILE A 436 17.84 0.21 -18.07
C ILE A 436 16.87 1.28 -17.60
N VAL A 437 17.36 2.27 -16.88
CA VAL A 437 16.58 3.41 -16.42
C VAL A 437 15.83 4.05 -17.60
N GLY A 438 14.51 4.17 -17.47
CA GLY A 438 13.67 4.73 -18.51
C GLY A 438 13.07 3.70 -19.49
N GLN A 439 13.36 2.39 -19.29
CA GLN A 439 12.66 1.30 -19.98
C GLN A 439 11.77 0.56 -18.98
N PRO A 440 10.63 0.00 -19.43
CA PRO A 440 9.78 -0.81 -18.57
C PRO A 440 10.53 -1.98 -17.94
N ILE A 441 10.28 -2.23 -16.65
CA ILE A 441 10.83 -3.35 -15.91
C ILE A 441 9.85 -4.51 -16.02
N GLU A 442 9.99 -5.27 -17.09
CA GLU A 442 9.11 -6.40 -17.36
C GLU A 442 9.61 -7.67 -16.67
N VAL A 443 8.69 -8.39 -16.02
CA VAL A 443 8.99 -9.72 -15.48
C VAL A 443 9.01 -10.72 -16.63
N LYS A 444 10.08 -11.50 -16.74
CA LYS A 444 10.26 -12.57 -17.73
C LYS A 444 10.04 -13.93 -17.06
N CYS A 445 9.03 -14.65 -17.44
CA CYS A 445 8.62 -15.90 -16.78
C CYS A 445 9.30 -17.16 -17.36
N GLY A 446 9.84 -17.07 -18.56
CA GLY A 446 10.18 -18.27 -19.32
C GLY A 446 8.93 -18.99 -19.85
N PRO A 447 9.11 -20.16 -20.51
CA PRO A 447 7.98 -20.92 -21.05
C PRO A 447 7.15 -21.55 -19.94
N LYS A 448 5.83 -21.31 -19.96
CA LYS A 448 4.90 -21.95 -19.03
C LYS A 448 4.79 -23.45 -19.35
N PRO A 449 5.11 -24.35 -18.41
CA PRO A 449 4.98 -25.78 -18.62
C PRO A 449 3.49 -26.20 -18.67
N PRO A 450 3.15 -27.31 -19.37
CA PRO A 450 1.77 -27.76 -19.50
C PRO A 450 1.09 -28.12 -18.17
N ASP A 451 1.87 -28.49 -17.17
CA ASP A 451 1.41 -28.90 -15.84
C ASP A 451 1.37 -27.75 -14.82
N ALA A 452 1.74 -26.52 -15.17
CA ALA A 452 1.80 -25.38 -14.25
C ALA A 452 0.50 -25.16 -13.46
N GLU A 453 -0.65 -25.40 -14.08
CA GLU A 453 -1.97 -25.27 -13.43
C GLU A 453 -2.23 -26.37 -12.38
N PHE A 454 -1.47 -27.46 -12.38
CA PHE A 454 -1.77 -28.67 -11.58
C PHE A 454 -0.61 -29.14 -10.72
N ASN A 455 0.61 -28.63 -10.92
CA ASN A 455 1.81 -29.10 -10.21
C ASN A 455 1.92 -28.57 -8.78
N CYS A 456 1.05 -27.64 -8.38
CA CYS A 456 0.98 -27.10 -7.04
C CYS A 456 -0.46 -27.16 -6.53
N LYS A 457 -0.66 -27.84 -5.40
CA LYS A 457 -1.91 -27.91 -4.64
C LYS A 457 -1.59 -27.59 -3.17
N PRO A 458 -1.49 -26.31 -2.81
CA PRO A 458 -0.99 -25.92 -1.51
C PRO A 458 -1.89 -26.33 -0.34
N GLU A 459 -3.16 -26.68 -0.60
CA GLU A 459 -4.09 -27.28 0.35
C GLU A 459 -3.78 -28.74 0.67
N VAL A 460 -3.04 -29.43 -0.21
CA VAL A 460 -2.65 -30.84 -0.04
C VAL A 460 -1.24 -30.93 0.52
N ALA A 461 -0.29 -30.18 -0.05
CA ALA A 461 1.11 -30.13 0.36
C ALA A 461 1.72 -28.79 0.02
N PRO A 462 2.70 -28.30 0.81
CA PRO A 462 3.37 -27.04 0.53
C PRO A 462 4.00 -27.01 -0.86
N CYS A 463 3.90 -25.86 -1.54
CA CYS A 463 4.57 -25.59 -2.80
C CYS A 463 5.78 -24.69 -2.57
N LEU A 464 6.88 -24.95 -3.28
CA LEU A 464 8.11 -24.18 -3.20
C LEU A 464 8.52 -23.66 -4.57
N PHE A 465 8.90 -22.39 -4.64
CA PHE A 465 9.33 -21.71 -5.86
C PHE A 465 10.67 -20.99 -5.65
N HIS A 466 11.52 -20.98 -6.66
CA HIS A 466 12.76 -20.19 -6.67
C HIS A 466 12.50 -18.92 -7.48
N ILE A 467 12.14 -17.82 -6.82
CA ILE A 467 11.60 -16.61 -7.44
C ILE A 467 12.53 -15.96 -8.48
N PRO A 468 13.87 -15.87 -8.29
CA PRO A 468 14.73 -15.28 -9.31
C PRO A 468 14.71 -16.00 -10.67
N SER A 469 14.58 -17.32 -10.68
CA SER A 469 14.52 -18.11 -11.92
C SER A 469 13.11 -18.49 -12.34
N ASP A 470 12.11 -18.30 -11.48
CA ASP A 470 10.69 -18.61 -11.72
C ASP A 470 9.81 -17.55 -11.05
N PRO A 471 9.91 -16.28 -11.49
CA PRO A 471 9.15 -15.17 -10.88
C PRO A 471 7.63 -15.28 -11.07
N CYS A 472 7.18 -16.19 -11.91
CA CYS A 472 5.78 -16.43 -12.21
C CYS A 472 5.21 -17.69 -11.55
N GLU A 473 6.01 -18.37 -10.71
CA GLU A 473 5.58 -19.50 -9.89
C GLU A 473 5.00 -20.65 -10.74
N PHE A 474 5.68 -20.95 -11.88
CA PHE A 474 5.32 -22.03 -12.79
C PHE A 474 5.76 -23.42 -12.31
N HIS A 475 6.91 -23.49 -11.61
CA HIS A 475 7.63 -24.71 -11.31
C HIS A 475 7.64 -25.00 -9.81
N ASN A 476 6.73 -25.84 -9.34
CA ASN A 476 6.78 -26.31 -7.95
C ASN A 476 7.95 -27.28 -7.76
N ILE A 477 8.99 -26.84 -7.05
CA ILE A 477 10.22 -27.62 -6.79
C ILE A 477 10.25 -28.27 -5.40
N ALA A 478 9.15 -28.27 -4.66
CA ALA A 478 9.09 -28.80 -3.28
C ALA A 478 9.59 -30.24 -3.15
N ALA A 479 9.29 -31.11 -4.12
CA ALA A 479 9.70 -32.51 -4.10
C ALA A 479 11.21 -32.70 -4.21
N SER A 480 11.91 -31.80 -4.93
CA SER A 480 13.37 -31.84 -5.13
C SER A 480 14.14 -31.08 -4.05
N HIS A 481 13.45 -30.27 -3.21
CA HIS A 481 14.06 -29.42 -2.18
C HIS A 481 13.42 -29.64 -0.79
N PRO A 482 13.37 -30.90 -0.29
CA PRO A 482 12.65 -31.18 0.96
C PRO A 482 13.31 -30.53 2.20
N ALA A 483 14.60 -30.26 2.17
CA ALA A 483 15.32 -29.61 3.27
C ALA A 483 14.90 -28.14 3.42
N GLU A 484 14.80 -27.43 2.31
CA GLU A 484 14.33 -26.03 2.24
C GLU A 484 12.86 -25.93 2.68
N VAL A 485 12.00 -26.82 2.18
CA VAL A 485 10.59 -26.90 2.61
C VAL A 485 10.50 -27.05 4.13
N GLN A 486 11.24 -28.01 4.71
CA GLN A 486 11.22 -28.25 6.16
C GLN A 486 11.80 -27.06 6.95
N ALA A 487 12.83 -26.39 6.44
CA ALA A 487 13.39 -25.20 7.08
C ALA A 487 12.39 -24.04 7.10
N MET A 488 11.71 -23.80 5.99
CA MET A 488 10.72 -22.73 5.86
C MET A 488 9.45 -23.02 6.67
N LEU A 489 9.00 -24.27 6.75
CA LEU A 489 7.89 -24.65 7.64
C LEU A 489 8.24 -24.43 9.11
N ARG A 490 9.46 -24.80 9.55
CA ARG A 490 9.91 -24.48 10.92
C ARG A 490 9.93 -22.97 11.16
N ARG A 491 10.33 -22.17 10.15
CA ARG A 491 10.32 -20.72 10.29
C ARG A 491 8.92 -20.15 10.42
N ILE A 492 7.93 -20.68 9.68
CA ILE A 492 6.51 -20.36 9.86
C ILE A 492 6.05 -20.72 11.27
N ASP A 493 6.45 -21.87 11.81
CA ASP A 493 6.10 -22.27 13.18
C ASP A 493 6.71 -21.35 14.24
N ASP A 494 7.90 -20.81 14.01
CA ASP A 494 8.49 -19.79 14.88
C ASP A 494 7.67 -18.49 14.88
N TYR A 495 7.19 -18.04 13.72
CA TYR A 495 6.27 -16.90 13.65
C TYR A 495 4.93 -17.18 14.33
N ARG A 496 4.39 -18.41 14.23
CA ARG A 496 3.16 -18.81 14.93
C ARG A 496 3.24 -18.64 16.45
N LYS A 497 4.43 -18.83 17.04
CA LYS A 497 4.65 -18.67 18.49
C LYS A 497 4.50 -17.22 18.97
N THR A 498 4.73 -16.26 18.07
CA THR A 498 4.64 -14.81 18.36
C THR A 498 3.35 -14.17 17.88
N MET A 499 2.56 -14.91 17.11
CA MET A 499 1.31 -14.45 16.54
C MET A 499 0.26 -14.19 17.61
N VAL A 500 -0.52 -13.11 17.42
CA VAL A 500 -1.72 -12.86 18.21
C VAL A 500 -2.97 -13.37 17.47
N PRO A 501 -4.05 -13.75 18.19
CA PRO A 501 -5.29 -14.18 17.54
C PRO A 501 -5.87 -13.09 16.62
N PRO A 502 -6.55 -13.46 15.51
CA PRO A 502 -7.29 -12.51 14.70
C PRO A 502 -8.32 -11.71 15.51
N SER A 503 -8.37 -10.40 15.28
CA SER A 503 -9.24 -9.48 16.01
C SER A 503 -10.67 -9.42 15.48
N ASN A 504 -10.98 -10.16 14.43
CA ASN A 504 -12.29 -10.16 13.76
C ASN A 504 -13.45 -10.37 14.73
N ARG A 505 -14.54 -9.65 14.48
CA ARG A 505 -15.79 -9.71 15.25
C ARG A 505 -16.97 -9.84 14.30
N PRO A 506 -18.07 -10.46 14.73
CA PRO A 506 -19.32 -10.47 13.96
C PRO A 506 -19.84 -9.04 13.73
N ILE A 507 -20.68 -8.90 12.71
CA ILE A 507 -21.40 -7.66 12.41
C ILE A 507 -22.22 -7.22 13.63
N ASP A 508 -22.18 -5.94 13.92
CA ASP A 508 -22.98 -5.27 14.96
C ASP A 508 -24.15 -4.51 14.31
N PRO A 509 -25.40 -4.93 14.53
CA PRO A 509 -26.56 -4.23 13.95
C PRO A 509 -26.69 -2.75 14.35
N ARG A 510 -26.06 -2.34 15.45
CA ARG A 510 -26.04 -0.93 15.90
C ARG A 510 -25.25 -0.02 14.97
N ALA A 511 -24.37 -0.62 14.12
CA ALA A 511 -23.60 0.11 13.11
C ALA A 511 -24.44 0.57 11.91
N ASN A 512 -25.68 0.08 11.77
CA ASN A 512 -26.51 0.40 10.60
C ASN A 512 -26.65 1.91 10.41
N PRO A 513 -26.20 2.48 9.28
CA PRO A 513 -26.26 3.92 9.01
C PRO A 513 -27.66 4.52 9.13
N ALA A 514 -28.72 3.74 8.89
CA ALA A 514 -30.09 4.20 9.07
C ALA A 514 -30.39 4.68 10.52
N LEU A 515 -29.67 4.17 11.51
CA LEU A 515 -29.75 4.59 12.91
C LEU A 515 -28.93 5.86 13.21
N HIS A 516 -28.10 6.30 12.25
CA HIS A 516 -27.12 7.39 12.41
C HIS A 516 -27.27 8.47 11.34
N GLY A 517 -28.51 8.80 10.95
CA GLY A 517 -28.79 9.84 9.95
C GLY A 517 -28.33 9.47 8.53
N GLY A 518 -28.28 8.18 8.23
CA GLY A 518 -27.91 7.65 6.91
C GLY A 518 -26.41 7.72 6.61
N ALA A 519 -25.55 7.81 7.62
CA ALA A 519 -24.12 7.88 7.41
C ALA A 519 -23.35 6.90 8.31
N TRP A 520 -22.26 6.37 7.80
CA TRP A 520 -21.30 5.59 8.57
C TRP A 520 -20.62 6.48 9.63
N GLY A 521 -20.25 5.91 10.77
CA GLY A 521 -19.55 6.63 11.84
C GLY A 521 -19.41 5.81 13.10
N PRO A 522 -18.72 6.30 14.14
CA PRO A 522 -18.64 5.63 15.42
C PRO A 522 -20.02 5.39 16.04
N TRP A 523 -20.27 4.16 16.50
CA TRP A 523 -21.55 3.77 17.10
C TRP A 523 -21.40 3.20 18.51
N LEU A 524 -20.18 2.93 18.96
CA LEU A 524 -19.91 2.49 20.33
C LEU A 524 -19.16 3.57 21.11
N LYS A 525 -19.41 3.61 22.43
CA LYS A 525 -18.58 4.39 23.37
C LYS A 525 -17.34 3.58 23.73
N ASP A 526 -16.21 4.27 23.97
CA ASP A 526 -14.92 3.64 24.24
C ASP A 526 -14.93 2.72 25.46
N GLU A 527 -15.73 3.04 26.50
CA GLU A 527 -15.88 2.22 27.71
C GLU A 527 -16.59 0.88 27.48
N GLN A 528 -17.28 0.69 26.37
CA GLN A 528 -18.01 -0.53 26.05
C GLN A 528 -17.18 -1.52 25.21
N GLY A 529 -16.01 -1.13 24.73
CA GLY A 529 -15.07 -1.98 23.97
C GLY A 529 -14.28 -2.98 24.81
N LEU A 530 -14.43 -2.96 26.15
CA LEU A 530 -13.69 -3.81 27.08
C LEU A 530 -14.53 -4.96 27.67
N ILE A 531 -15.65 -5.34 27.09
CA ILE A 531 -16.31 -6.58 27.48
C ILE A 531 -15.48 -7.72 26.90
N SER A 532 -14.64 -8.33 27.72
CA SER A 532 -14.02 -9.62 27.45
C SER A 532 -15.14 -10.65 27.22
N ILE A 533 -15.40 -10.98 25.96
CA ILE A 533 -16.24 -12.13 25.62
C ILE A 533 -15.40 -13.36 25.95
N PRO A 534 -15.90 -14.29 26.79
CA PRO A 534 -15.16 -15.51 27.10
C PRO A 534 -14.92 -16.27 25.79
N THR A 535 -13.70 -16.72 25.60
CA THR A 535 -13.31 -17.64 24.52
C THR A 535 -14.19 -18.89 24.63
N ILE A 536 -15.18 -19.01 23.74
CA ILE A 536 -15.92 -20.25 23.59
C ILE A 536 -14.96 -21.21 22.88
N ILE A 537 -14.29 -22.04 23.68
CA ILE A 537 -13.61 -23.24 23.18
C ILE A 537 -14.73 -24.16 22.71
N GLY A 538 -14.96 -24.16 21.40
CA GLY A 538 -15.91 -25.07 20.76
C GLY A 538 -15.45 -26.50 20.96
N ARG A 539 -16.25 -27.28 21.71
CA ARG A 539 -16.17 -28.74 21.68
C ARG A 539 -16.54 -29.22 20.28
N GLN A 540 -15.72 -30.17 19.83
CA GLN A 540 -15.96 -31.00 18.65
C GLN A 540 -17.39 -31.57 18.61
N VAL A 541 -18.07 -31.55 17.48
CA VAL A 541 -18.75 -32.65 16.83
C VAL A 541 -18.48 -32.56 15.33
#